data_7b32f9d536ea6aac099490775082e98b
#
_entry.id   7b32f9d536ea6aac099490775082e98b
#
_cell.length_a   1.000
_cell.length_b   1.000
_cell.length_c   1.000
_cell.angle_alpha   90.00
_cell.angle_beta   90.00
_cell.angle_gamma   90.00
#
_symmetry.space_group_name_H-M   'P 1'
#
loop_
_entity.id
_entity.type
_entity.pdbx_description
1 polymer ?
#
loop_
_entity_poly.entity_id
_entity_poly.type
_entity_poly.pdbx_seq_one_letter_code
_entity_poly.pdbx_strand_id
1 'polypeptide(L)'
;MLAFLVACGNGDKKTAESQTVKVDKKQEEKRKTVLFFGDSLTAGYGLEDPEAAFPYLIEQKIDSLNLPYKVVSAGLSGETSAGGKNRIDWLLKQQMDVFVLELGANDGLRGLDVKETEKNLQSIIDQVHAKFPETKLVITGMMVPPSMGAKYADAFKEIFPKLAKKNNAAFIPFLLEGVGGVPELNQGDGIHPTVEGHKILADNVWTVLKDVL
;
A
#
# COMPACT_ATOMS: atom_id res chain seq x y z
N MET A 1 -0.48 77.95 43.92
CA MET A 1 -0.43 78.83 42.74
C MET A 1 -0.39 78.01 41.50
N LEU A 2 -1.17 78.34 40.56
CA LEU A 2 -1.43 77.82 39.20
C LEU A 2 -2.35 76.64 39.08
N ALA A 3 -3.59 76.95 38.75
CA ALA A 3 -4.60 76.05 38.18
C ALA A 3 -4.34 75.89 36.70
N PHE A 4 -4.60 74.67 36.18
CA PHE A 4 -4.89 74.49 34.78
C PHE A 4 -6.08 73.54 34.59
N LEU A 5 -7.04 74.07 33.92
CA LEU A 5 -8.25 73.40 33.44
C LEU A 5 -7.90 72.42 32.35
N VAL A 6 -8.54 71.25 32.41
CA VAL A 6 -8.53 70.29 31.29
C VAL A 6 -9.97 70.08 30.81
N ALA A 7 -10.14 70.36 29.55
CA ALA A 7 -11.39 70.24 28.82
C ALA A 7 -11.73 68.75 28.51
N CYS A 8 -13.02 68.42 28.63
CA CYS A 8 -13.59 67.17 28.19
C CYS A 8 -13.65 67.10 26.68
N GLY A 9 -13.06 66.04 26.10
CA GLY A 9 -13.23 65.62 24.71
C GLY A 9 -13.94 64.28 24.66
N ASN A 10 -15.18 64.31 24.19
CA ASN A 10 -16.02 63.13 23.96
C ASN A 10 -15.54 62.43 22.68
N GLY A 11 -14.97 61.25 22.75
CA GLY A 11 -14.55 60.43 21.62
C GLY A 11 -15.36 59.16 21.53
N ASP A 12 -16.19 59.11 20.51
CA ASP A 12 -17.00 57.92 20.17
C ASP A 12 -16.12 56.67 19.96
N LYS A 13 -16.30 55.70 20.82
CA LYS A 13 -15.74 54.36 20.62
C LYS A 13 -16.64 53.60 19.64
N LYS A 14 -16.30 53.57 18.37
CA LYS A 14 -16.80 52.55 17.44
C LYS A 14 -16.28 51.18 17.89
N THR A 15 -17.19 50.38 18.38
CA THR A 15 -17.00 48.96 18.68
C THR A 15 -16.81 48.25 17.35
N ALA A 16 -15.59 47.75 17.05
CA ALA A 16 -15.33 46.87 15.93
C ALA A 16 -15.90 45.48 16.31
N GLU A 17 -17.00 45.09 15.68
CA GLU A 17 -17.50 43.71 15.73
C GLU A 17 -16.45 42.81 15.05
N SER A 18 -15.80 41.98 15.85
CA SER A 18 -15.00 40.87 15.39
C SER A 18 -15.93 39.83 14.74
N GLN A 19 -15.98 39.85 13.42
CA GLN A 19 -16.59 38.73 12.68
C GLN A 19 -15.71 37.49 12.89
N THR A 20 -16.10 36.62 13.81
CA THR A 20 -15.62 35.27 13.93
C THR A 20 -16.01 34.51 12.69
N VAL A 21 -15.07 34.35 11.76
CA VAL A 21 -15.18 33.41 10.65
C VAL A 21 -15.34 32.03 11.24
N LYS A 22 -16.56 31.51 11.21
CA LYS A 22 -16.81 30.09 11.49
C LYS A 22 -16.13 29.31 10.38
N VAL A 23 -14.95 28.80 10.64
CA VAL A 23 -14.36 27.75 9.82
C VAL A 23 -15.24 26.53 10.02
N ASP A 24 -16.08 26.25 9.06
CA ASP A 24 -16.82 25.00 8.98
C ASP A 24 -15.75 23.88 9.00
N LYS A 25 -15.65 23.20 10.14
CA LYS A 25 -14.98 21.92 10.22
C LYS A 25 -15.80 20.94 9.39
N LYS A 26 -15.51 20.90 8.08
CA LYS A 26 -15.91 19.80 7.21
C LYS A 26 -15.40 18.54 7.93
N GLN A 27 -16.33 17.71 8.44
CA GLN A 27 -15.98 16.42 9.01
C GLN A 27 -15.14 15.72 7.93
N GLU A 28 -13.87 15.52 8.20
CA GLU A 28 -13.04 14.63 7.37
C GLU A 28 -13.71 13.26 7.46
N GLU A 29 -14.43 12.89 6.41
CA GLU A 29 -14.95 11.53 6.29
C GLU A 29 -13.78 10.58 6.46
N LYS A 30 -13.88 9.70 7.45
CA LYS A 30 -12.79 8.77 7.80
C LYS A 30 -12.54 7.85 6.62
N ARG A 31 -11.52 8.16 5.81
CA ARG A 31 -11.13 7.35 4.65
C ARG A 31 -10.81 5.92 5.11
N LYS A 32 -11.32 4.95 4.39
CA LYS A 32 -10.96 3.54 4.54
C LYS A 32 -9.49 3.33 4.18
N THR A 33 -8.86 2.28 4.70
CA THR A 33 -7.45 2.03 4.49
C THR A 33 -7.23 0.82 3.58
N VAL A 34 -6.47 1.04 2.49
CA VAL A 34 -5.86 -0.02 1.68
C VAL A 34 -4.41 -0.15 2.13
N LEU A 35 -4.06 -1.28 2.71
CA LEU A 35 -2.69 -1.55 3.17
C LEU A 35 -2.01 -2.51 2.20
N PHE A 36 -0.91 -2.07 1.58
CA PHE A 36 -0.02 -2.91 0.79
C PHE A 36 1.07 -3.47 1.70
N PHE A 37 1.09 -4.77 1.85
CA PHE A 37 2.07 -5.50 2.64
C PHE A 37 2.96 -6.32 1.71
N GLY A 38 4.22 -5.94 1.58
CA GLY A 38 5.08 -6.50 0.57
C GLY A 38 6.57 -6.31 0.82
N ASP A 39 7.34 -6.63 -0.19
CA ASP A 39 8.80 -6.54 -0.16
C ASP A 39 9.35 -5.28 -0.88
N SER A 40 10.44 -5.44 -1.64
CA SER A 40 11.09 -4.36 -2.38
C SER A 40 10.22 -3.77 -3.48
N LEU A 41 9.32 -4.55 -4.08
CA LEU A 41 8.41 -4.07 -5.11
C LEU A 41 7.39 -3.08 -4.51
N THR A 42 6.81 -3.42 -3.37
CA THR A 42 5.91 -2.54 -2.62
C THR A 42 6.65 -1.32 -2.05
N ALA A 43 7.91 -1.49 -1.62
CA ALA A 43 8.74 -0.39 -1.09
C ALA A 43 9.21 0.59 -2.18
N GLY A 44 9.21 0.20 -3.45
CA GLY A 44 9.77 1.01 -4.54
C GLY A 44 11.30 1.07 -4.49
N TYR A 45 11.95 -0.07 -4.22
CA TYR A 45 13.41 -0.13 -4.09
C TYR A 45 14.13 0.46 -5.30
N GLY A 46 15.12 1.31 -5.04
CA GLY A 46 15.97 1.94 -6.06
C GLY A 46 15.32 3.11 -6.81
N LEU A 47 14.07 3.46 -6.54
CA LEU A 47 13.44 4.69 -7.05
C LEU A 47 13.98 5.90 -6.28
N GLU A 48 14.34 6.96 -7.01
CA GLU A 48 14.74 8.23 -6.41
C GLU A 48 13.57 8.92 -5.69
N ASP A 49 12.37 8.82 -6.30
CA ASP A 49 11.13 9.32 -5.74
C ASP A 49 10.28 8.16 -5.23
N PRO A 50 10.06 8.02 -3.91
CA PRO A 50 9.19 7.00 -3.35
C PRO A 50 7.74 7.06 -3.86
N GLU A 51 7.25 8.26 -4.25
CA GLU A 51 5.90 8.44 -4.77
C GLU A 51 5.71 7.83 -6.17
N ALA A 52 6.80 7.47 -6.86
CA ALA A 52 6.77 6.71 -8.10
C ALA A 52 6.53 5.21 -7.89
N ALA A 53 6.56 4.70 -6.65
CA ALA A 53 6.24 3.31 -6.37
C ALA A 53 4.75 3.01 -6.60
N PHE A 54 4.44 1.81 -7.07
CA PHE A 54 3.08 1.44 -7.49
C PHE A 54 2.00 1.66 -6.40
N PRO A 55 2.23 1.50 -5.08
CA PRO A 55 1.19 1.79 -4.09
C PRO A 55 0.78 3.27 -4.07
N TYR A 56 1.73 4.19 -4.24
CA TYR A 56 1.42 5.62 -4.30
C TYR A 56 0.73 6.01 -5.62
N LEU A 57 1.09 5.37 -6.73
CA LEU A 57 0.37 5.54 -8.00
C LEU A 57 -1.08 5.05 -7.89
N ILE A 58 -1.34 4.01 -7.11
CA ILE A 58 -2.71 3.58 -6.75
C ILE A 58 -3.41 4.64 -5.90
N GLU A 59 -2.74 5.27 -4.93
CA GLU A 59 -3.32 6.36 -4.16
C GLU A 59 -3.73 7.54 -5.05
N GLN A 60 -2.88 7.92 -6.00
CA GLN A 60 -3.21 8.97 -6.98
C GLN A 60 -4.45 8.60 -7.82
N LYS A 61 -4.60 7.33 -8.23
CA LYS A 61 -5.81 6.87 -8.92
C LYS A 61 -7.05 6.97 -8.02
N ILE A 62 -6.95 6.54 -6.78
CA ILE A 62 -8.03 6.63 -5.77
C ILE A 62 -8.45 8.09 -5.57
N ASP A 63 -7.49 9.00 -5.41
CA ASP A 63 -7.75 10.43 -5.20
C ASP A 63 -8.37 11.07 -6.44
N SER A 64 -7.89 10.74 -7.64
CA SER A 64 -8.43 11.28 -8.91
C SER A 64 -9.90 10.91 -9.13
N LEU A 65 -10.32 9.75 -8.60
CA LEU A 65 -11.68 9.24 -8.66
C LEU A 65 -12.53 9.62 -7.43
N ASN A 66 -11.97 10.39 -6.49
CA ASN A 66 -12.60 10.79 -5.23
C ASN A 66 -13.14 9.59 -4.43
N LEU A 67 -12.46 8.46 -4.46
CA LEU A 67 -12.85 7.29 -3.67
C LEU A 67 -12.49 7.50 -2.18
N PRO A 68 -13.32 7.02 -1.25
CA PRO A 68 -13.13 7.27 0.19
C PRO A 68 -12.06 6.34 0.80
N TYR A 69 -10.93 6.17 0.13
CA TYR A 69 -9.82 5.32 0.57
C TYR A 69 -8.51 6.11 0.63
N LYS A 70 -7.59 5.65 1.47
CA LYS A 70 -6.19 6.05 1.52
C LYS A 70 -5.31 4.83 1.43
N VAL A 71 -4.10 4.99 0.93
CA VAL A 71 -3.12 3.90 0.82
C VAL A 71 -2.10 3.98 1.95
N VAL A 72 -1.72 2.83 2.47
CA VAL A 72 -0.57 2.65 3.37
C VAL A 72 0.37 1.64 2.72
N SER A 73 1.57 2.09 2.37
CA SER A 73 2.62 1.22 1.86
C SER A 73 3.46 0.69 3.03
N ALA A 74 3.48 -0.63 3.16
CA ALA A 74 4.24 -1.35 4.18
C ALA A 74 5.21 -2.35 3.54
N GLY A 75 5.93 -1.92 2.49
CA GLY A 75 6.98 -2.67 1.84
C GLY A 75 8.27 -2.67 2.66
N LEU A 76 8.97 -3.82 2.69
CA LEU A 76 10.30 -3.96 3.29
C LEU A 76 11.22 -4.74 2.36
N SER A 77 12.21 -4.05 1.79
CA SER A 77 13.13 -4.63 0.81
C SER A 77 13.84 -5.87 1.34
N GLY A 78 13.87 -6.93 0.53
CA GLY A 78 14.49 -8.20 0.88
C GLY A 78 13.65 -9.10 1.78
N GLU A 79 12.42 -8.71 2.14
CA GLU A 79 11.58 -9.47 3.05
C GLU A 79 11.11 -10.78 2.41
N THR A 80 11.21 -11.87 3.19
CA THR A 80 10.64 -13.18 2.85
C THR A 80 9.27 -13.36 3.51
N SER A 81 8.55 -14.40 3.11
CA SER A 81 7.29 -14.77 3.77
C SER A 81 7.44 -14.99 5.27
N ALA A 82 8.57 -15.57 5.72
CA ALA A 82 8.89 -15.76 7.13
C ALA A 82 9.12 -14.43 7.85
N GLY A 83 9.81 -13.48 7.21
CA GLY A 83 10.00 -12.12 7.73
C GLY A 83 8.67 -11.41 7.90
N GLY A 84 7.85 -11.40 6.87
CA GLY A 84 6.52 -10.80 6.89
C GLY A 84 5.63 -11.38 7.98
N LYS A 85 5.62 -12.71 8.13
CA LYS A 85 4.90 -13.38 9.21
C LYS A 85 5.29 -12.89 10.61
N ASN A 86 6.57 -12.61 10.82
CA ASN A 86 7.06 -12.11 12.12
C ASN A 86 6.75 -10.62 12.33
N ARG A 87 6.56 -9.86 11.26
CA ARG A 87 6.35 -8.41 11.28
C ARG A 87 4.88 -8.00 11.30
N ILE A 88 3.97 -8.84 10.81
CA ILE A 88 2.57 -8.46 10.60
C ILE A 88 1.88 -7.96 11.86
N ASP A 89 2.18 -8.51 13.03
CA ASP A 89 1.61 -8.10 14.33
C ASP A 89 1.76 -6.60 14.61
N TRP A 90 2.85 -5.99 14.13
CA TRP A 90 3.07 -4.55 14.30
C TRP A 90 2.08 -3.73 13.49
N LEU A 91 1.71 -4.17 12.29
CA LEU A 91 0.74 -3.51 11.40
C LEU A 91 -0.70 -3.73 11.84
N LEU A 92 -0.99 -4.84 12.52
CA LEU A 92 -2.32 -5.15 13.06
C LEU A 92 -2.76 -4.22 14.21
N LYS A 93 -1.95 -3.23 14.58
CA LYS A 93 -2.34 -2.13 15.48
C LYS A 93 -3.23 -1.09 14.82
N GLN A 94 -3.25 -1.03 13.50
CA GLN A 94 -4.06 -0.12 12.70
C GLN A 94 -5.15 -0.88 11.95
N GLN A 95 -6.36 -0.33 11.95
CA GLN A 95 -7.45 -0.90 11.15
C GLN A 95 -7.14 -0.77 9.66
N MET A 96 -7.44 -1.83 8.92
CA MET A 96 -7.35 -1.87 7.46
C MET A 96 -8.66 -2.45 6.89
N ASP A 97 -9.15 -1.84 5.82
CA ASP A 97 -10.38 -2.29 5.14
C ASP A 97 -10.06 -3.21 3.95
N VAL A 98 -8.92 -2.99 3.32
CA VAL A 98 -8.37 -3.84 2.26
C VAL A 98 -6.91 -4.15 2.59
N PHE A 99 -6.54 -5.42 2.52
CA PHE A 99 -5.18 -5.90 2.70
C PHE A 99 -4.67 -6.53 1.40
N VAL A 100 -3.65 -5.93 0.82
CA VAL A 100 -2.99 -6.41 -0.40
C VAL A 100 -1.70 -7.10 0.00
N LEU A 101 -1.66 -8.42 -0.16
CA LEU A 101 -0.49 -9.25 0.16
C LEU A 101 0.39 -9.41 -1.07
N GLU A 102 1.58 -8.83 -1.02
CA GLU A 102 2.63 -8.88 -2.04
C GLU A 102 3.92 -9.40 -1.41
N LEU A 103 4.05 -10.69 -1.21
CA LEU A 103 5.26 -11.33 -0.66
C LEU A 103 5.51 -12.69 -1.30
N GLY A 104 6.77 -13.13 -1.22
CA GLY A 104 7.20 -14.42 -1.67
C GLY A 104 8.28 -14.37 -2.76
N ALA A 105 8.46 -13.23 -3.46
CA ALA A 105 9.48 -13.11 -4.48
C ALA A 105 10.87 -13.48 -3.93
N ASN A 106 11.22 -12.99 -2.74
CA ASN A 106 12.49 -13.31 -2.09
C ASN A 106 12.62 -14.77 -1.66
N ASP A 107 11.52 -15.43 -1.31
CA ASP A 107 11.49 -16.87 -1.05
C ASP A 107 11.81 -17.62 -2.34
N GLY A 108 11.12 -17.29 -3.41
CA GLY A 108 11.33 -17.89 -4.73
C GLY A 108 12.74 -17.72 -5.27
N LEU A 109 13.25 -16.48 -5.27
CA LEU A 109 14.61 -16.17 -5.76
C LEU A 109 15.72 -16.87 -4.94
N ARG A 110 15.47 -17.13 -3.66
CA ARG A 110 16.41 -17.88 -2.78
C ARG A 110 16.20 -19.38 -2.79
N GLY A 111 15.23 -19.89 -3.56
CA GLY A 111 14.95 -21.32 -3.66
C GLY A 111 14.45 -21.93 -2.35
N LEU A 112 13.74 -21.14 -1.51
CA LEU A 112 13.21 -21.64 -0.24
C LEU A 112 12.10 -22.68 -0.47
N ASP A 113 11.79 -23.45 0.57
CA ASP A 113 10.77 -24.50 0.46
C ASP A 113 9.38 -23.90 0.16
N VAL A 114 8.77 -24.37 -0.93
CA VAL A 114 7.48 -23.87 -1.43
C VAL A 114 6.36 -24.06 -0.40
N LYS A 115 6.39 -25.15 0.34
CA LYS A 115 5.35 -25.44 1.37
C LYS A 115 5.49 -24.53 2.58
N GLU A 116 6.72 -24.20 2.98
CA GLU A 116 6.95 -23.25 4.07
C GLU A 116 6.57 -21.83 3.64
N THR A 117 6.85 -21.44 2.38
CA THR A 117 6.38 -20.17 1.83
C THR A 117 4.85 -20.08 1.86
N GLU A 118 4.15 -21.10 1.34
CA GLU A 118 2.68 -21.18 1.36
C GLU A 118 2.14 -21.07 2.79
N LYS A 119 2.72 -21.80 3.75
CA LYS A 119 2.32 -21.81 5.15
C LYS A 119 2.53 -20.44 5.83
N ASN A 120 3.65 -19.77 5.55
CA ASN A 120 3.92 -18.45 6.11
C ASN A 120 2.94 -17.41 5.57
N LEU A 121 2.70 -17.39 4.25
CA LEU A 121 1.71 -16.50 3.63
C LEU A 121 0.30 -16.75 4.18
N GLN A 122 -0.12 -18.02 4.33
CA GLN A 122 -1.40 -18.36 4.97
C GLN A 122 -1.44 -17.85 6.42
N SER A 123 -0.35 -17.99 7.17
CA SER A 123 -0.31 -17.51 8.56
C SER A 123 -0.46 -15.98 8.65
N ILE A 124 0.06 -15.22 7.69
CA ILE A 124 -0.16 -13.77 7.60
C ILE A 124 -1.65 -13.48 7.40
N ILE A 125 -2.29 -14.17 6.45
CA ILE A 125 -3.71 -14.02 6.17
C ILE A 125 -4.56 -14.35 7.39
N ASP A 126 -4.25 -15.46 8.07
CA ASP A 126 -4.97 -15.90 9.26
C ASP A 126 -4.89 -14.86 10.40
N GLN A 127 -3.72 -14.25 10.60
CA GLN A 127 -3.52 -13.18 11.59
C GLN A 127 -4.33 -11.92 11.24
N VAL A 128 -4.36 -11.52 9.97
CA VAL A 128 -5.17 -10.38 9.49
C VAL A 128 -6.66 -10.65 9.75
N HIS A 129 -7.17 -11.81 9.33
CA HIS A 129 -8.58 -12.17 9.52
C HIS A 129 -8.97 -12.36 10.99
N ALA A 130 -8.08 -12.92 11.81
CA ALA A 130 -8.33 -13.06 13.24
C ALA A 130 -8.51 -11.69 13.92
N LYS A 131 -7.78 -10.67 13.46
CA LYS A 131 -7.84 -9.32 14.02
C LYS A 131 -8.92 -8.46 13.38
N PHE A 132 -9.11 -8.58 12.07
CA PHE A 132 -10.03 -7.79 11.27
C PHE A 132 -10.83 -8.70 10.30
N PRO A 133 -11.89 -9.36 10.79
CA PRO A 133 -12.64 -10.36 10.00
C PRO A 133 -13.27 -9.80 8.71
N GLU A 134 -13.58 -8.49 8.71
CA GLU A 134 -14.24 -7.83 7.58
C GLU A 134 -13.24 -7.27 6.53
N THR A 135 -11.93 -7.41 6.77
CA THR A 135 -10.91 -6.95 5.82
C THR A 135 -11.00 -7.74 4.52
N LYS A 136 -11.16 -7.03 3.41
CA LYS A 136 -11.10 -7.64 2.08
C LYS A 136 -9.65 -7.97 1.73
N LEU A 137 -9.43 -9.14 1.15
CA LEU A 137 -8.09 -9.61 0.77
C LEU A 137 -7.86 -9.49 -0.73
N VAL A 138 -6.66 -9.04 -1.09
CA VAL A 138 -6.12 -9.12 -2.44
C VAL A 138 -4.76 -9.81 -2.35
N ILE A 139 -4.53 -10.83 -3.16
CA ILE A 139 -3.26 -11.55 -3.22
C ILE A 139 -2.63 -11.32 -4.60
N THR A 140 -1.36 -10.93 -4.62
CA THR A 140 -0.62 -10.79 -5.86
C THR A 140 0.15 -12.07 -6.15
N GLY A 141 -0.03 -12.61 -7.36
CA GLY A 141 0.75 -13.73 -7.86
C GLY A 141 2.18 -13.32 -8.18
N MET A 142 3.10 -14.24 -7.94
CA MET A 142 4.51 -14.08 -8.22
C MET A 142 5.05 -15.29 -8.97
N MET A 143 6.06 -15.07 -9.81
CA MET A 143 6.75 -16.12 -10.54
C MET A 143 8.25 -16.01 -10.29
N VAL A 144 8.96 -17.11 -10.48
CA VAL A 144 10.43 -17.15 -10.44
C VAL A 144 11.00 -17.36 -11.85
N PRO A 145 12.24 -16.94 -12.09
CA PRO A 145 12.89 -17.18 -13.38
C PRO A 145 12.94 -18.67 -13.73
N PRO A 146 12.84 -19.03 -15.03
CA PRO A 146 12.92 -20.44 -15.48
C PRO A 146 14.21 -21.15 -15.07
N SER A 147 15.29 -20.40 -14.83
CA SER A 147 16.58 -20.92 -14.35
C SER A 147 16.49 -21.62 -12.98
N MET A 148 15.42 -21.38 -12.19
CA MET A 148 15.16 -22.07 -10.92
C MET A 148 14.69 -23.53 -11.11
N GLY A 149 14.46 -23.96 -12.36
CA GLY A 149 13.96 -25.27 -12.72
C GLY A 149 12.42 -25.35 -12.75
N ALA A 150 11.90 -25.98 -13.80
CA ALA A 150 10.45 -26.01 -14.08
C ALA A 150 9.62 -26.53 -12.90
N LYS A 151 10.05 -27.64 -12.28
CA LYS A 151 9.31 -28.24 -11.15
C LYS A 151 9.15 -27.27 -9.97
N TYR A 152 10.19 -26.49 -9.66
CA TYR A 152 10.14 -25.49 -8.60
C TYR A 152 9.29 -24.30 -9.01
N ALA A 153 9.49 -23.79 -10.22
CA ALA A 153 8.74 -22.65 -10.73
C ALA A 153 7.22 -22.90 -10.78
N ASP A 154 6.83 -24.08 -11.28
CA ASP A 154 5.41 -24.49 -11.33
C ASP A 154 4.82 -24.60 -9.91
N ALA A 155 5.54 -25.28 -9.00
CA ALA A 155 5.08 -25.42 -7.63
C ALA A 155 4.97 -24.08 -6.90
N PHE A 156 5.93 -23.17 -7.14
CA PHE A 156 5.93 -21.83 -6.56
C PHE A 156 4.77 -20.97 -7.08
N LYS A 157 4.57 -20.96 -8.39
CA LYS A 157 3.46 -20.21 -9.01
C LYS A 157 2.09 -20.62 -8.48
N GLU A 158 1.89 -21.89 -8.18
CA GLU A 158 0.62 -22.45 -7.72
C GLU A 158 0.27 -22.05 -6.26
N ILE A 159 1.21 -21.51 -5.46
CA ILE A 159 0.92 -21.04 -4.10
C ILE A 159 -0.19 -19.99 -4.10
N PHE A 160 -0.06 -18.99 -4.95
CA PHE A 160 -0.87 -17.77 -4.90
C PHE A 160 -2.34 -18.00 -5.27
N PRO A 161 -2.68 -18.66 -6.40
CA PRO A 161 -4.08 -18.96 -6.73
C PRO A 161 -4.74 -19.90 -5.71
N LYS A 162 -3.98 -20.84 -5.10
CA LYS A 162 -4.49 -21.69 -4.01
C LYS A 162 -4.86 -20.87 -2.78
N LEU A 163 -3.96 -19.96 -2.35
CA LEU A 163 -4.23 -19.06 -1.23
C LEU A 163 -5.42 -18.14 -1.51
N ALA A 164 -5.50 -17.57 -2.71
CA ALA A 164 -6.61 -16.70 -3.09
C ALA A 164 -7.94 -17.45 -3.04
N LYS A 165 -8.01 -18.64 -3.64
CA LYS A 165 -9.22 -19.49 -3.61
C LYS A 165 -9.60 -19.89 -2.19
N LYS A 166 -8.63 -20.33 -1.38
CA LYS A 166 -8.86 -20.80 -0.01
C LYS A 166 -9.44 -19.71 0.89
N ASN A 167 -8.99 -18.48 0.70
CA ASN A 167 -9.34 -17.34 1.56
C ASN A 167 -10.37 -16.40 0.94
N ASN A 168 -11.02 -16.79 -0.17
CA ASN A 168 -11.97 -15.95 -0.92
C ASN A 168 -11.40 -14.55 -1.23
N ALA A 169 -10.11 -14.48 -1.57
CA ALA A 169 -9.40 -13.24 -1.88
C ALA A 169 -9.51 -12.90 -3.38
N ALA A 170 -9.53 -11.62 -3.70
CA ALA A 170 -9.30 -11.17 -5.06
C ALA A 170 -7.84 -11.51 -5.46
N PHE A 171 -7.63 -11.84 -6.74
CA PHE A 171 -6.36 -12.37 -7.18
C PHE A 171 -5.79 -11.61 -8.38
N ILE A 172 -4.57 -11.12 -8.25
CA ILE A 172 -3.78 -10.53 -9.33
C ILE A 172 -2.85 -11.66 -9.83
N PRO A 173 -3.05 -12.19 -11.05
CA PRO A 173 -2.35 -13.41 -11.49
C PRO A 173 -0.83 -13.30 -11.50
N PHE A 174 -0.29 -12.13 -11.90
CA PHE A 174 1.13 -11.84 -11.87
C PHE A 174 1.35 -10.32 -11.73
N LEU A 175 1.98 -9.90 -10.64
CA LEU A 175 2.22 -8.47 -10.40
C LEU A 175 3.10 -7.84 -11.49
N LEU A 176 4.14 -8.56 -11.92
CA LEU A 176 5.12 -8.11 -12.91
C LEU A 176 4.71 -8.42 -14.35
N GLU A 177 3.44 -8.64 -14.65
CA GLU A 177 2.97 -8.87 -16.03
C GLU A 177 3.34 -7.67 -16.91
N GLY A 178 3.99 -7.96 -18.06
CA GLY A 178 4.50 -6.94 -18.97
C GLY A 178 5.77 -6.21 -18.52
N VAL A 179 6.32 -6.54 -17.34
CA VAL A 179 7.53 -5.90 -16.77
C VAL A 179 8.64 -6.92 -16.53
N GLY A 180 8.29 -8.07 -15.97
CA GLY A 180 9.27 -9.09 -15.62
C GLY A 180 10.08 -9.57 -16.83
N GLY A 181 11.41 -9.43 -16.77
CA GLY A 181 12.31 -9.82 -17.84
C GLY A 181 12.40 -8.86 -19.03
N VAL A 182 11.77 -7.67 -18.95
CA VAL A 182 11.88 -6.61 -19.96
C VAL A 182 12.97 -5.62 -19.49
N PRO A 183 14.16 -5.57 -20.14
CA PRO A 183 15.30 -4.80 -19.63
C PRO A 183 15.00 -3.30 -19.43
N GLU A 184 14.22 -2.69 -20.32
CA GLU A 184 13.90 -1.26 -20.32
C GLU A 184 12.96 -0.87 -19.17
N LEU A 185 12.24 -1.86 -18.62
CA LEU A 185 11.26 -1.66 -17.52
C LEU A 185 11.82 -2.09 -16.17
N ASN A 186 13.06 -2.62 -16.14
CA ASN A 186 13.76 -3.00 -14.92
C ASN A 186 15.06 -2.21 -14.75
N GLN A 187 15.44 -2.01 -13.51
CA GLN A 187 16.70 -1.37 -13.14
C GLN A 187 17.89 -2.26 -13.58
N GLY A 188 19.10 -1.76 -13.42
CA GLY A 188 20.31 -2.46 -13.85
C GLY A 188 20.54 -3.84 -13.23
N ASP A 189 19.81 -4.19 -12.18
CA ASP A 189 19.82 -5.51 -11.54
C ASP A 189 18.91 -6.54 -12.25
N GLY A 190 18.04 -6.07 -13.16
CA GLY A 190 17.10 -6.90 -13.91
C GLY A 190 15.95 -7.49 -13.09
N ILE A 191 15.76 -7.01 -11.85
CA ILE A 191 14.78 -7.54 -10.88
C ILE A 191 13.77 -6.47 -10.49
N HIS A 192 14.26 -5.28 -10.14
CA HIS A 192 13.43 -4.21 -9.63
C HIS A 192 12.95 -3.30 -10.78
N PRO A 193 11.65 -2.99 -10.85
CA PRO A 193 11.11 -2.13 -11.91
C PRO A 193 11.66 -0.71 -11.86
N THR A 194 11.76 -0.08 -13.03
CA THR A 194 11.96 1.36 -13.18
C THR A 194 10.68 2.12 -12.85
N VAL A 195 10.71 3.45 -12.87
CA VAL A 195 9.49 4.30 -12.75
C VAL A 195 8.43 3.87 -13.77
N GLU A 196 8.83 3.61 -15.02
CA GLU A 196 7.89 3.15 -16.05
C GLU A 196 7.34 1.75 -15.74
N GLY A 197 8.19 0.84 -15.23
CA GLY A 197 7.76 -0.47 -14.75
C GLY A 197 6.72 -0.35 -13.63
N HIS A 198 6.93 0.53 -12.66
CA HIS A 198 5.97 0.76 -11.56
C HIS A 198 4.61 1.28 -12.03
N LYS A 199 4.54 2.06 -13.10
CA LYS A 199 3.27 2.48 -13.71
C LYS A 199 2.48 1.27 -14.20
N ILE A 200 3.16 0.32 -14.86
CA ILE A 200 2.52 -0.92 -15.32
C ILE A 200 2.09 -1.78 -14.14
N LEU A 201 2.90 -1.90 -13.08
CA LEU A 201 2.48 -2.59 -11.85
C LEU A 201 1.22 -1.97 -11.26
N ALA A 202 1.14 -0.65 -11.22
CA ALA A 202 -0.06 0.05 -10.73
C ALA A 202 -1.28 -0.28 -11.60
N ASP A 203 -1.14 -0.36 -12.91
CA ASP A 203 -2.23 -0.74 -13.81
C ASP A 203 -2.64 -2.21 -13.60
N ASN A 204 -1.69 -3.13 -13.46
CA ASN A 204 -1.96 -4.54 -13.15
C ASN A 204 -2.75 -4.69 -11.84
N VAL A 205 -2.34 -3.98 -10.79
CA VAL A 205 -3.04 -3.97 -9.50
C VAL A 205 -4.43 -3.37 -9.65
N TRP A 206 -4.56 -2.25 -10.37
CA TRP A 206 -5.81 -1.52 -10.49
C TRP A 206 -6.90 -2.32 -11.20
N THR A 207 -6.54 -3.18 -12.16
CA THR A 207 -7.53 -4.04 -12.86
C THR A 207 -8.38 -4.87 -11.91
N VAL A 208 -7.82 -5.28 -10.77
CA VAL A 208 -8.48 -6.10 -9.74
C VAL A 208 -8.93 -5.27 -8.56
N LEU A 209 -8.08 -4.38 -8.07
CA LEU A 209 -8.33 -3.63 -6.83
C LEU A 209 -9.56 -2.73 -6.92
N LYS A 210 -9.82 -2.09 -8.07
CA LYS A 210 -10.99 -1.21 -8.28
C LYS A 210 -12.33 -1.89 -7.98
N ASP A 211 -12.43 -3.21 -8.20
CA ASP A 211 -13.64 -3.98 -7.97
C ASP A 211 -13.76 -4.45 -6.50
N VAL A 212 -12.70 -4.24 -5.72
CA VAL A 212 -12.64 -4.54 -4.28
C VAL A 212 -12.98 -3.31 -3.44
N LEU A 213 -12.67 -2.10 -3.93
CA LEU A 213 -12.94 -0.84 -3.23
C LEU A 213 -14.45 -0.54 -3.20
#